data_c31ca5f7dc1700318a9c831356ae669e
#
_entry.id   c31ca5f7dc1700318a9c831356ae669e
#
_cell.length_a   1.000
_cell.length_b   1.000
_cell.length_c   1.000
_cell.angle_alpha   90.00
_cell.angle_beta   90.00
_cell.angle_gamma   90.00
#
_symmetry.space_group_name_H-M   'P 1'
#
loop_
_entity.id
_entity.type
_entity.pdbx_description
1 polymer ?
#
loop_
_entity_poly.entity_id
_entity_poly.type
_entity_poly.pdbx_seq_one_letter_code
_entity_poly.pdbx_strand_id
1 'polypeptide(L)'
;MGDKPVIDISAEHRQIVCAILQKHVPDREVWVFGSRVRGSAKPYSDLDLAVIGDEPLDLGVAADLADAFDESALPFKVDVVDWASTAPAFRSVIEATKVRIQHGVTGFREELLPGAV
;
A
#
# COMPACT_ATOMS: atom_id res chain seq x y z
N MET A 1 -6.27 -2.75 -24.43
CA MET A 1 -5.14 -2.84 -23.76
C MET A 1 -4.88 -1.68 -22.97
N GLY A 2 -4.20 -1.40 -22.24
CA GLY A 2 -3.94 -0.21 -21.50
C GLY A 2 -5.02 0.23 -20.56
N ASP A 3 -6.05 -0.56 -20.42
CA ASP A 3 -7.12 -0.18 -19.53
C ASP A 3 -6.88 -0.62 -18.11
N LYS A 4 -5.86 -1.40 -17.89
CA LYS A 4 -5.57 -1.83 -16.54
C LYS A 4 -5.16 -0.65 -15.68
N PRO A 5 -5.68 -0.55 -14.47
CA PRO A 5 -5.24 0.49 -13.55
C PRO A 5 -3.75 0.35 -13.28
N VAL A 6 -3.05 1.45 -13.27
CA VAL A 6 -1.63 1.46 -12.96
C VAL A 6 -1.37 2.49 -11.88
N ILE A 7 -0.28 2.30 -11.16
CA ILE A 7 0.15 3.23 -10.14
C ILE A 7 1.03 4.26 -10.81
N ASP A 8 0.67 5.53 -10.65
CA ASP A 8 1.36 6.64 -11.32
C ASP A 8 2.56 7.08 -10.47
N ILE A 9 3.61 6.27 -10.50
CA ILE A 9 4.90 6.62 -9.91
C ILE A 9 5.97 6.02 -10.81
N SER A 10 7.17 6.60 -10.74
CA SER A 10 8.28 6.08 -11.54
C SER A 10 8.69 4.70 -11.02
N ALA A 11 9.39 3.95 -11.86
CA ALA A 11 9.90 2.65 -11.44
C ALA A 11 10.85 2.79 -10.26
N GLU A 12 11.64 3.85 -10.24
CA GLU A 12 12.58 4.09 -9.17
C GLU A 12 11.87 4.37 -7.86
N HIS A 13 10.85 5.22 -7.89
CA HIS A 13 10.08 5.52 -6.69
C HIS A 13 9.32 4.29 -6.20
N ARG A 14 8.81 3.48 -7.13
CA ARG A 14 8.12 2.26 -6.76
C ARG A 14 9.05 1.30 -6.02
N GLN A 15 10.30 1.20 -6.44
CA GLN A 15 11.26 0.36 -5.74
C GLN A 15 11.48 0.83 -4.31
N ILE A 16 11.56 2.13 -4.10
CA ILE A 16 11.71 2.67 -2.76
C ILE A 16 10.51 2.30 -1.90
N VAL A 17 9.30 2.51 -2.42
CA VAL A 17 8.09 2.20 -1.69
C VAL A 17 8.04 0.72 -1.34
N CYS A 18 8.29 -0.13 -2.32
CA CYS A 18 8.21 -1.57 -2.11
C CYS A 18 9.23 -2.06 -1.09
N ALA A 19 10.44 -1.50 -1.13
CA ALA A 19 11.48 -1.90 -0.18
C ALA A 19 11.08 -1.55 1.25
N ILE A 20 10.49 -0.37 1.44
CA ILE A 20 10.05 0.05 2.76
C ILE A 20 8.91 -0.82 3.26
N LEU A 21 7.93 -1.10 2.40
CA LEU A 21 6.81 -1.95 2.78
C LEU A 21 7.28 -3.36 3.13
N GLN A 22 8.20 -3.90 2.33
CA GLN A 22 8.71 -5.24 2.56
C GLN A 22 9.46 -5.32 3.89
N LYS A 23 10.15 -4.27 4.26
CA LYS A 23 10.90 -4.26 5.50
C LYS A 23 10.01 -4.12 6.72
N HIS A 24 8.98 -3.30 6.65
CA HIS A 24 8.22 -2.92 7.83
C HIS A 24 6.90 -3.67 7.98
N VAL A 25 6.25 -4.02 6.89
CA VAL A 25 4.96 -4.73 6.94
C VAL A 25 4.94 -5.87 5.92
N PRO A 26 5.92 -6.78 5.98
CA PRO A 26 6.04 -7.82 4.95
C PRO A 26 4.85 -8.77 4.89
N ASP A 27 4.10 -8.89 5.97
CA ASP A 27 2.99 -9.84 6.03
C ASP A 27 1.67 -9.24 5.59
N ARG A 28 1.64 -7.95 5.30
CA ARG A 28 0.39 -7.28 5.00
C ARG A 28 0.23 -7.03 3.52
N GLU A 29 -0.98 -7.21 3.04
CA GLU A 29 -1.32 -6.72 1.71
C GLU A 29 -1.40 -5.21 1.79
N VAL A 30 -0.96 -4.52 0.73
CA VAL A 30 -0.98 -3.05 0.69
C VAL A 30 -1.57 -2.62 -0.64
N TRP A 31 -2.47 -1.66 -0.59
CA TRP A 31 -3.12 -1.09 -1.77
C TRP A 31 -2.72 0.36 -1.93
N VAL A 32 -2.61 0.80 -3.19
CA VAL A 32 -2.50 2.21 -3.52
C VAL A 32 -3.88 2.67 -3.95
N PHE A 33 -4.27 3.86 -3.52
CA PHE A 33 -5.53 4.44 -3.94
C PHE A 33 -5.34 5.94 -4.15
N GLY A 34 -6.39 6.64 -4.54
CA GLY A 34 -6.32 8.08 -4.68
C GLY A 34 -5.79 8.55 -6.01
N SER A 35 -5.20 9.75 -6.04
CA SER A 35 -4.88 10.42 -7.28
C SER A 35 -3.86 9.67 -8.13
N ARG A 36 -2.94 8.94 -7.49
CA ARG A 36 -1.91 8.23 -8.26
C ARG A 36 -2.41 6.94 -8.88
N VAL A 37 -3.68 6.63 -8.69
CA VAL A 37 -4.30 5.51 -9.39
C VAL A 37 -5.31 6.03 -10.40
N ARG A 38 -5.92 7.18 -10.11
CA ARG A 38 -6.98 7.71 -10.96
C ARG A 38 -6.47 8.52 -12.15
N GLY A 39 -5.18 8.71 -12.26
CA GLY A 39 -4.62 9.46 -13.39
C GLY A 39 -4.69 10.97 -13.21
N SER A 40 -4.95 11.44 -11.99
CA SER A 40 -5.02 12.87 -11.73
C SER A 40 -3.84 13.37 -10.90
N ALA A 41 -2.79 12.55 -10.77
CA ALA A 41 -1.66 12.92 -9.95
C ALA A 41 -0.80 13.98 -10.64
N LYS A 42 -0.22 14.84 -9.81
CA LYS A 42 0.82 15.78 -10.22
C LYS A 42 2.12 15.32 -9.61
N PRO A 43 3.26 15.90 -10.02
CA PRO A 43 4.56 15.39 -9.55
C PRO A 43 4.68 15.28 -8.05
N TYR A 44 4.07 16.19 -7.32
CA TYR A 44 4.18 16.18 -5.86
C TYR A 44 2.91 15.74 -5.15
N SER A 45 1.97 15.12 -5.88
CA SER A 45 0.78 14.57 -5.25
C SER A 45 1.16 13.51 -4.24
N ASP A 46 0.43 13.45 -3.13
CA ASP A 46 0.66 12.43 -2.12
C ASP A 46 0.42 11.05 -2.70
N LEU A 47 1.14 10.08 -2.15
CA LEU A 47 0.88 8.68 -2.45
C LEU A 47 0.07 8.12 -1.28
N ASP A 48 -1.11 7.61 -1.59
CA ASP A 48 -2.02 7.11 -0.56
C ASP A 48 -1.95 5.59 -0.52
N LEU A 49 -1.61 5.04 0.64
CA LEU A 49 -1.49 3.60 0.83
C LEU A 49 -2.45 3.13 1.90
N ALA A 50 -3.05 1.96 1.70
CA ALA A 50 -3.86 1.31 2.71
C ALA A 50 -3.19 -0.02 3.06
N VAL A 51 -2.84 -0.19 4.33
CA VAL A 51 -2.26 -1.43 4.83
C VAL A 51 -3.42 -2.29 5.29
N ILE A 52 -3.59 -3.43 4.64
CA ILE A 52 -4.77 -4.28 4.80
C ILE A 52 -4.54 -5.30 5.91
N GLY A 53 -5.58 -5.56 6.68
CA GLY A 53 -5.53 -6.58 7.72
C GLY A 53 -6.75 -6.48 8.60
N ASP A 54 -6.98 -7.52 9.38
CA ASP A 54 -8.13 -7.58 10.28
C ASP A 54 -7.87 -6.85 11.58
N GLU A 55 -6.60 -6.65 11.92
CA GLU A 55 -6.24 -6.00 13.17
C GLU A 55 -5.40 -4.78 12.88
N PRO A 56 -5.50 -3.76 13.72
CA PRO A 56 -4.70 -2.56 13.54
C PRO A 56 -3.21 -2.87 13.59
N LEU A 57 -2.44 -2.03 12.91
CA LEU A 57 -0.99 -2.13 13.00
C LEU A 57 -0.54 -1.83 14.42
N ASP A 58 0.48 -2.54 14.87
CA ASP A 58 1.15 -2.19 16.09
C ASP A 58 1.65 -0.74 16.00
N LEU A 59 1.51 0.02 17.09
CA LEU A 59 1.87 1.43 17.06
C LEU A 59 3.32 1.67 16.69
N GLY A 60 4.22 0.80 17.20
CA GLY A 60 5.62 0.91 16.86
C GLY A 60 5.88 0.67 15.38
N VAL A 61 5.20 -0.33 14.82
CA VAL A 61 5.34 -0.62 13.40
C VAL A 61 4.82 0.54 12.57
N ALA A 62 3.68 1.09 12.95
CA ALA A 62 3.10 2.21 12.22
C ALA A 62 4.02 3.42 12.25
N ALA A 63 4.61 3.70 13.41
CA ALA A 63 5.52 4.83 13.55
C ALA A 63 6.79 4.63 12.74
N ASP A 64 7.35 3.43 12.77
CA ASP A 64 8.56 3.14 12.01
C ASP A 64 8.30 3.23 10.50
N LEU A 65 7.13 2.77 10.08
CA LEU A 65 6.78 2.85 8.67
C LEU A 65 6.66 4.31 8.21
N ALA A 66 5.99 5.13 9.01
CA ALA A 66 5.84 6.54 8.68
C ALA A 66 7.20 7.23 8.62
N ASP A 67 8.07 6.94 9.60
CA ASP A 67 9.41 7.52 9.61
C ASP A 67 10.22 7.09 8.41
N ALA A 68 10.11 5.82 8.02
CA ALA A 68 10.87 5.33 6.88
C ALA A 68 10.48 6.06 5.60
N PHE A 69 9.19 6.32 5.41
CA PHE A 69 8.75 7.08 4.26
C PHE A 69 9.21 8.53 4.33
N ASP A 70 9.14 9.14 5.51
CA ASP A 70 9.56 10.54 5.67
C ASP A 70 11.04 10.72 5.39
N GLU A 71 11.85 9.72 5.74
CA GLU A 71 13.29 9.82 5.57
C GLU A 71 13.77 9.31 4.22
N SER A 72 12.85 8.83 3.39
CA SER A 72 13.22 8.28 2.10
C SER A 72 13.53 9.39 1.10
N ALA A 73 14.01 8.97 -0.07
CA ALA A 73 14.31 9.90 -1.16
C ALA A 73 13.08 10.23 -2.00
N LEU A 74 11.89 9.82 -1.57
CA LEU A 74 10.68 10.12 -2.33
C LEU A 74 10.40 11.61 -2.30
N PRO A 75 10.05 12.21 -3.45
CA PRO A 75 9.81 13.66 -3.50
C PRO A 75 8.39 14.05 -3.11
N PHE A 76 7.56 13.09 -2.72
CA PHE A 76 6.17 13.34 -2.32
C PHE A 76 5.93 12.70 -0.97
N LYS A 77 4.86 13.15 -0.33
CA LYS A 77 4.47 12.61 0.95
C LYS A 77 3.75 11.28 0.74
N VAL A 78 3.91 10.36 1.68
CA VAL A 78 3.20 9.09 1.66
C VAL A 78 2.25 9.06 2.85
N ASP A 79 0.97 8.94 2.58
CA ASP A 79 -0.05 8.81 3.61
C ASP A 79 -0.43 7.35 3.76
N VAL A 80 -0.30 6.83 4.96
CA VAL A 80 -0.59 5.43 5.24
C VAL A 80 -1.86 5.33 6.06
N VAL A 81 -2.81 4.57 5.56
CA VAL A 81 -4.08 4.32 6.22
C VAL A 81 -4.07 2.89 6.73
N ASP A 82 -4.49 2.70 7.97
CA ASP A 82 -4.63 1.38 8.55
C ASP A 82 -6.06 0.90 8.29
N TRP A 83 -6.21 -0.09 7.43
CA TRP A 83 -7.53 -0.57 7.02
C TRP A 83 -8.40 -0.96 8.19
N ALA A 84 -7.81 -1.64 9.18
CA ALA A 84 -8.58 -2.13 10.33
C ALA A 84 -9.23 -1.00 11.11
N SER A 85 -8.62 0.19 11.08
CA SER A 85 -9.12 1.34 11.81
C SER A 85 -9.90 2.30 10.93
N THR A 86 -10.17 1.93 9.70
CA THR A 86 -10.81 2.82 8.73
C THR A 86 -12.31 2.59 8.72
N ALA A 87 -13.07 3.69 8.69
CA ALA A 87 -14.53 3.62 8.68
C ALA A 87 -15.02 3.00 7.38
N PRO A 88 -16.19 2.32 7.42
CA PRO A 88 -16.71 1.64 6.23
C PRO A 88 -16.90 2.56 5.03
N ALA A 89 -17.32 3.80 5.28
CA ALA A 89 -17.54 4.73 4.17
C ALA A 89 -16.25 5.01 3.42
N PHE A 90 -15.16 5.18 4.16
CA PHE A 90 -13.88 5.44 3.52
C PHE A 90 -13.30 4.18 2.90
N ARG A 91 -13.58 3.03 3.48
CA ARG A 91 -13.16 1.77 2.86
C ARG A 91 -13.77 1.62 1.47
N SER A 92 -15.02 2.04 1.30
CA SER A 92 -15.65 1.99 -0.02
C SER A 92 -14.92 2.87 -1.02
N VAL A 93 -14.48 4.05 -0.57
CA VAL A 93 -13.71 4.95 -1.44
C VAL A 93 -12.42 4.29 -1.89
N ILE A 94 -11.73 3.64 -0.96
CA ILE A 94 -10.48 2.98 -1.26
C ILE A 94 -10.70 1.84 -2.25
N GLU A 95 -11.72 1.02 -2.00
CA GLU A 95 -11.96 -0.14 -2.83
C GLU A 95 -12.35 0.22 -4.25
N ALA A 96 -12.92 1.40 -4.44
CA ALA A 96 -13.37 1.80 -5.77
C ALA A 96 -12.23 1.92 -6.77
N THR A 97 -11.03 2.28 -6.30
CA THR A 97 -9.93 2.55 -7.22
C THR A 97 -8.64 1.83 -6.85
N LYS A 98 -8.65 0.98 -5.85
CA LYS A 98 -7.43 0.38 -5.34
C LYS A 98 -6.64 -0.39 -6.40
N VAL A 99 -5.32 -0.37 -6.23
CA VAL A 99 -4.42 -1.23 -6.99
C VAL A 99 -3.44 -1.82 -5.99
N ARG A 100 -3.34 -3.14 -5.96
CA ARG A 100 -2.47 -3.79 -5.00
C ARG A 100 -1.01 -3.58 -5.38
N ILE A 101 -0.20 -3.17 -4.41
CA ILE A 101 1.22 -2.99 -4.61
C ILE A 101 2.03 -4.06 -3.89
N GLN A 102 1.46 -4.70 -2.86
CA GLN A 102 2.12 -5.76 -2.13
C GLN A 102 1.10 -6.82 -1.73
N HIS A 103 1.46 -8.09 -1.87
CA HIS A 103 0.60 -9.20 -1.48
C HIS A 103 0.78 -9.51 0.00
N GLY A 104 -0.31 -9.94 0.63
CA GLY A 104 -0.22 -10.40 2.01
C GLY A 104 0.22 -11.85 2.07
N VAL A 105 0.94 -12.17 3.13
CA VAL A 105 1.44 -13.52 3.30
C VAL A 105 0.33 -14.49 3.69
N THR A 106 -0.64 -14.01 4.45
CA THR A 106 -1.67 -14.88 4.99
C THR A 106 -2.45 -15.60 3.89
N GLY A 107 -2.94 -14.84 2.93
CA GLY A 107 -3.71 -15.45 1.84
C GLY A 107 -2.83 -16.36 0.98
N PHE A 108 -1.62 -15.93 0.79
CA PHE A 108 -0.71 -16.71 -0.01
C PHE A 108 -0.40 -18.04 0.66
N ARG A 109 -0.22 -18.02 1.97
CA ARG A 109 0.10 -19.23 2.69
C ARG A 109 -1.00 -20.26 2.62
N GLU A 110 -2.23 -19.80 2.66
CA GLU A 110 -3.34 -20.71 2.56
C GLU A 110 -3.37 -21.42 1.23
N GLU A 111 -3.04 -20.71 0.19
CA GLU A 111 -2.99 -21.31 -1.11
C GLU A 111 -1.84 -22.27 -1.25
N LEU A 112 -0.74 -21.94 -0.64
CA LEU A 112 0.43 -22.77 -0.74
C LEU A 112 0.28 -24.10 -0.06
N LEU A 113 -0.31 -24.09 1.11
CA LEU A 113 -0.34 -25.31 1.88
C LEU A 113 -0.97 -26.48 1.13
N PRO A 114 -2.13 -26.30 0.53
CA PRO A 114 -2.72 -27.42 -0.22
C PRO A 114 -1.89 -27.77 -1.43
N GLY A 115 -1.35 -26.77 -2.06
CA GLY A 115 -0.61 -27.05 -3.28
C GLY A 115 0.75 -27.61 -3.03
N ALA A 116 1.30 -27.35 -1.88
CA ALA A 116 2.64 -27.79 -1.57
C ALA A 116 2.69 -29.27 -1.24
N VAL A 117 1.56 -29.84 -0.93
CA VAL A 117 1.55 -31.24 -0.54
C VAL A 117 1.12 -32.18 -1.63
#